data_03636c82d09337f49b56d7ea282ac20c
#
_entry.id   03636c82d09337f49b56d7ea282ac20c
#
_cell.length_a   1.000
_cell.length_b   1.000
_cell.length_c   1.000
_cell.angle_alpha   90.00
_cell.angle_beta   90.00
_cell.angle_gamma   90.00
#
_symmetry.space_group_name_H-M   'P 1'
#
loop_
_entity.id
_entity.type
_entity.pdbx_description
1 polymer ?
#
loop_
_entity_poly.entity_id
_entity_poly.type
_entity_poly.pdbx_seq_one_letter_code
_entity_poly.pdbx_strand_id
1 'polypeptide(L)'
;MLDGAAAERVLDRFLRSRRDLSTDGRRAAAEAIFGVGLWRRRLRFHAGEDAPPLLLLASLLRDLAGRDDAERLCELPAGALPMPVPPPSDLATRHSLPGWLSTILEREAGDEAPLLAEALNLPGPVFLRANRARTSRDALAARLAAEGIETRPTRLAPDGLEVLSPRPNLLALPAFQEGLLEVQDEGSQLLGEAVGALPGETVLDLCAGAGGKTLQLAAAVGPAGAVHACDPDEARLCRLRIRAARAGAAVTVHGPEAPPGLLADRVLVDAPCSELGTLRRGPDLRFRIDPASFAALPRLQLSILERATGHVRPGGRLVYATCTLRREENEEVALAFEERRADFTRSGSFLRLWPHRHGADGFFAAAWTRRA
;
A
#
# COMPACT_ATOMS: atom_id res chain seq x y z
N MET A 1 21.36 0.24 4.08
CA MET A 1 20.32 -0.66 3.55
C MET A 1 20.50 -2.10 4.03
N LEU A 2 21.73 -2.61 4.07
CA LEU A 2 21.99 -4.00 4.41
C LEU A 2 21.95 -4.28 5.92
N ASP A 3 22.03 -3.24 6.74
CA ASP A 3 22.07 -3.31 8.21
C ASP A 3 20.70 -2.95 8.85
N GLY A 4 19.59 -3.22 8.17
CA GLY A 4 18.24 -2.96 8.67
C GLY A 4 17.77 -1.51 8.59
N ALA A 5 18.56 -0.59 8.06
CA ALA A 5 18.14 0.79 7.85
C ALA A 5 17.18 0.91 6.65
N ALA A 6 16.13 1.73 6.78
CA ALA A 6 15.22 2.01 5.68
C ALA A 6 15.96 2.63 4.49
N ALA A 7 15.76 2.06 3.31
CA ALA A 7 16.43 2.47 2.07
C ALA A 7 16.27 3.96 1.79
N GLU A 8 15.06 4.49 1.95
CA GLU A 8 14.75 5.90 1.76
C GLU A 8 15.59 6.82 2.66
N ARG A 9 15.76 6.46 3.94
CA ARG A 9 16.56 7.28 4.88
C ARG A 9 18.04 7.28 4.52
N VAL A 10 18.56 6.14 4.08
CA VAL A 10 19.97 6.02 3.65
C VAL A 10 20.17 6.83 2.39
N LEU A 11 19.27 6.70 1.42
CA LEU A 11 19.31 7.41 0.16
C LEU A 11 19.19 8.93 0.35
N ASP A 12 18.22 9.38 1.14
CA ASP A 12 18.02 10.81 1.43
C ASP A 12 19.27 11.42 2.07
N ARG A 13 19.86 10.75 3.07
CA ARG A 13 21.10 11.19 3.71
C ARG A 13 22.25 11.29 2.70
N PHE A 14 22.42 10.26 1.86
CA PHE A 14 23.44 10.25 0.80
C PHE A 14 23.23 11.41 -0.18
N LEU A 15 22.04 11.56 -0.73
CA LEU A 15 21.73 12.58 -1.71
C LEU A 15 21.86 14.01 -1.15
N ARG A 16 21.55 14.23 0.12
CA ARG A 16 21.78 15.53 0.78
C ARG A 16 23.26 15.86 0.93
N SER A 17 24.12 14.86 1.10
CA SER A 17 25.57 15.07 1.17
C SER A 17 26.22 15.36 -0.19
N ARG A 18 25.55 14.99 -1.30
CA ARG A 18 26.07 15.13 -2.68
C ARG A 18 25.43 16.33 -3.38
N ARG A 19 25.82 17.53 -2.96
CA ARG A 19 25.34 18.80 -3.58
C ARG A 19 25.89 19.03 -4.99
N ASP A 20 26.93 18.33 -5.35
CA ASP A 20 27.58 18.29 -6.66
C ASP A 20 26.75 17.61 -7.75
N LEU A 21 25.78 16.76 -7.40
CA LEU A 21 24.95 16.05 -8.36
C LEU A 21 23.80 16.93 -8.88
N SER A 22 23.65 16.96 -10.21
CA SER A 22 22.47 17.50 -10.88
C SER A 22 21.19 16.72 -10.49
N THR A 23 20.03 17.23 -10.83
CA THR A 23 18.74 16.54 -10.58
C THR A 23 18.72 15.15 -11.23
N ASP A 24 19.19 15.05 -12.49
CA ASP A 24 19.27 13.76 -13.19
C ASP A 24 20.33 12.84 -12.59
N GLY A 25 21.47 13.37 -12.16
CA GLY A 25 22.49 12.61 -11.45
C GLY A 25 22.01 12.06 -10.12
N ARG A 26 21.23 12.83 -9.36
CA ARG A 26 20.58 12.36 -8.12
C ARG A 26 19.59 11.24 -8.40
N ARG A 27 18.80 11.37 -9.46
CA ARG A 27 17.83 10.34 -9.87
C ARG A 27 18.55 9.06 -10.27
N ALA A 28 19.57 9.14 -11.13
CA ALA A 28 20.34 7.98 -11.56
C ALA A 28 21.04 7.28 -10.39
N ALA A 29 21.64 8.04 -9.46
CA ALA A 29 22.26 7.48 -8.26
C ALA A 29 21.24 6.78 -7.36
N ALA A 30 20.05 7.37 -7.19
CA ALA A 30 18.97 6.76 -6.42
C ALA A 30 18.51 5.43 -7.05
N GLU A 31 18.27 5.42 -8.35
CA GLU A 31 17.83 4.23 -9.09
C GLU A 31 18.90 3.13 -9.08
N ALA A 32 20.19 3.47 -9.21
CA ALA A 32 21.29 2.53 -9.13
C ALA A 32 21.41 1.88 -7.74
N ILE A 33 21.47 2.70 -6.69
CA ILE A 33 21.62 2.22 -5.30
C ILE A 33 20.41 1.37 -4.89
N PHE A 34 19.21 1.84 -5.22
CA PHE A 34 17.98 1.14 -4.89
C PHE A 34 17.83 -0.16 -5.70
N GLY A 35 18.14 -0.10 -7.00
CA GLY A 35 18.09 -1.26 -7.90
C GLY A 35 19.07 -2.35 -7.47
N VAL A 36 20.33 -2.02 -7.17
CA VAL A 36 21.31 -2.98 -6.65
C VAL A 36 20.84 -3.58 -5.33
N GLY A 37 20.29 -2.77 -4.41
CA GLY A 37 19.78 -3.26 -3.14
C GLY A 37 18.59 -4.22 -3.30
N LEU A 38 17.63 -3.86 -4.16
CA LEU A 38 16.43 -4.65 -4.41
C LEU A 38 16.74 -5.98 -5.10
N TRP A 39 17.61 -5.95 -6.13
CA TRP A 39 17.93 -7.10 -6.95
C TRP A 39 19.17 -7.88 -6.49
N ARG A 40 19.70 -7.58 -5.31
CA ARG A 40 20.99 -8.09 -4.81
C ARG A 40 21.15 -9.60 -4.92
N ARG A 41 20.13 -10.39 -4.54
CA ARG A 41 20.21 -11.86 -4.59
C ARG A 41 20.38 -12.37 -6.01
N ARG A 42 19.60 -11.85 -6.96
CA ARG A 42 19.73 -12.19 -8.37
C ARG A 42 21.05 -11.70 -8.97
N LEU A 43 21.47 -10.49 -8.62
CA LEU A 43 22.72 -9.93 -9.12
C LEU A 43 23.94 -10.72 -8.64
N ARG A 44 23.92 -11.22 -7.39
CA ARG A 44 24.97 -12.11 -6.89
C ARG A 44 24.97 -13.47 -7.59
N PHE A 45 23.84 -13.98 -7.97
CA PHE A 45 23.76 -15.19 -8.79
C PHE A 45 24.47 -14.99 -10.14
N HIS A 46 24.37 -13.81 -10.75
CA HIS A 46 25.00 -13.51 -12.05
C HIS A 46 26.47 -13.08 -11.92
N ALA A 47 26.80 -12.29 -10.91
CA ALA A 47 28.12 -11.65 -10.76
C ALA A 47 29.06 -12.33 -9.76
N GLY A 48 28.55 -13.29 -9.00
CA GLY A 48 29.26 -13.94 -7.89
C GLY A 48 28.82 -13.41 -6.51
N GLU A 49 28.90 -14.29 -5.49
CA GLU A 49 28.41 -13.97 -4.13
C GLU A 49 29.14 -12.78 -3.50
N ASP A 50 30.46 -12.67 -3.73
CA ASP A 50 31.30 -11.62 -3.18
C ASP A 50 31.54 -10.45 -4.15
N ALA A 51 30.73 -10.34 -5.20
CA ALA A 51 30.89 -9.31 -6.21
C ALA A 51 30.85 -7.89 -5.58
N PRO A 52 31.81 -7.02 -5.91
CA PRO A 52 31.83 -5.64 -5.40
C PRO A 52 30.65 -4.82 -5.94
N PRO A 53 30.27 -3.71 -5.28
CA PRO A 53 29.10 -2.90 -5.68
C PRO A 53 29.06 -2.45 -7.13
N LEU A 54 30.20 -2.10 -7.73
CA LEU A 54 30.28 -1.70 -9.13
C LEU A 54 29.99 -2.87 -10.08
N LEU A 55 30.44 -4.08 -9.75
CA LEU A 55 30.15 -5.26 -10.55
C LEU A 55 28.66 -5.65 -10.44
N LEU A 56 28.04 -5.50 -9.27
CA LEU A 56 26.61 -5.66 -9.09
C LEU A 56 25.81 -4.62 -9.90
N LEU A 57 26.28 -3.37 -9.96
CA LEU A 57 25.65 -2.32 -10.78
C LEU A 57 25.78 -2.64 -12.27
N ALA A 58 26.95 -3.07 -12.72
CA ALA A 58 27.14 -3.48 -14.11
C ALA A 58 26.25 -4.70 -14.48
N SER A 59 26.14 -5.68 -13.58
CA SER A 59 25.20 -6.80 -13.75
C SER A 59 23.75 -6.32 -13.79
N LEU A 60 23.34 -5.36 -12.96
CA LEU A 60 22.01 -4.76 -13.02
C LEU A 60 21.75 -4.15 -14.40
N LEU A 61 22.70 -3.38 -14.92
CA LEU A 61 22.58 -2.72 -16.22
C LEU A 61 22.53 -3.72 -17.37
N ARG A 62 23.38 -4.77 -17.35
CA ARG A 62 23.42 -5.78 -18.42
C ARG A 62 22.24 -6.76 -18.33
N ASP A 63 22.05 -7.40 -17.16
CA ASP A 63 21.20 -8.58 -17.02
C ASP A 63 19.73 -8.27 -16.76
N LEU A 64 19.44 -7.04 -16.30
CA LEU A 64 18.07 -6.59 -16.01
C LEU A 64 17.63 -5.40 -16.86
N ALA A 65 18.55 -4.49 -17.22
CA ALA A 65 18.22 -3.32 -18.04
C ALA A 65 18.64 -3.47 -19.53
N GLY A 66 19.25 -4.60 -19.91
CA GLY A 66 19.60 -4.92 -21.31
C GLY A 66 20.65 -4.00 -21.92
N ARG A 67 21.59 -3.48 -21.10
CA ARG A 67 22.63 -2.55 -21.55
C ARG A 67 23.92 -3.28 -21.90
N ASP A 68 24.21 -3.40 -23.17
CA ASP A 68 25.45 -4.07 -23.66
C ASP A 68 26.74 -3.29 -23.29
N ASP A 69 26.61 -1.97 -23.00
CA ASP A 69 27.71 -1.11 -22.60
C ASP A 69 27.89 -0.97 -21.06
N ALA A 70 27.32 -1.90 -20.28
CA ALA A 70 27.29 -1.84 -18.83
C ALA A 70 28.68 -1.75 -18.17
N GLU A 71 29.69 -2.50 -18.66
CA GLU A 71 31.06 -2.42 -18.15
C GLU A 71 31.66 -1.03 -18.38
N ARG A 72 31.48 -0.48 -19.55
CA ARG A 72 31.95 0.87 -19.89
C ARG A 72 31.29 1.95 -19.01
N LEU A 73 29.98 1.85 -18.81
CA LEU A 73 29.22 2.76 -17.94
C LEU A 73 29.66 2.72 -16.47
N CYS A 74 30.15 1.56 -16.04
CA CYS A 74 30.68 1.35 -14.67
C CYS A 74 32.20 1.50 -14.59
N GLU A 75 32.87 1.96 -15.68
CA GLU A 75 34.33 2.11 -15.75
C GLU A 75 35.08 0.82 -15.38
N LEU A 76 34.51 -0.32 -15.76
CA LEU A 76 35.12 -1.64 -15.56
C LEU A 76 35.91 -2.07 -16.80
N PRO A 77 36.97 -2.89 -16.61
CA PRO A 77 37.67 -3.52 -17.73
C PRO A 77 36.71 -4.37 -18.58
N ALA A 78 36.97 -4.44 -19.88
CA ALA A 78 36.21 -5.34 -20.76
C ALA A 78 36.40 -6.81 -20.30
N GLY A 79 35.28 -7.55 -20.17
CA GLY A 79 35.27 -8.91 -19.68
C GLY A 79 35.30 -9.05 -18.14
N ALA A 80 35.12 -7.94 -17.41
CA ALA A 80 35.00 -7.97 -15.95
C ALA A 80 33.72 -8.69 -15.47
N LEU A 81 32.61 -8.57 -16.24
CA LEU A 81 31.41 -9.30 -15.94
C LEU A 81 31.53 -10.77 -16.37
N PRO A 82 31.14 -11.74 -15.53
CA PRO A 82 31.04 -13.12 -15.97
C PRO A 82 30.13 -13.27 -17.19
N MET A 83 30.33 -14.35 -17.96
CA MET A 83 29.44 -14.65 -19.08
C MET A 83 27.98 -14.69 -18.62
N PRO A 84 27.04 -14.15 -19.43
CA PRO A 84 25.61 -14.23 -19.11
C PRO A 84 25.17 -15.68 -18.89
N VAL A 85 24.44 -15.90 -17.80
CA VAL A 85 23.81 -17.21 -17.52
C VAL A 85 22.30 -17.06 -17.60
N PRO A 86 21.57 -18.16 -17.90
CA PRO A 86 20.11 -18.11 -17.88
C PRO A 86 19.56 -17.59 -16.54
N PRO A 87 18.39 -16.92 -16.55
CA PRO A 87 17.75 -16.51 -15.32
C PRO A 87 17.54 -17.70 -14.37
N PRO A 88 17.67 -17.48 -13.05
CA PRO A 88 17.41 -18.55 -12.06
C PRO A 88 16.02 -19.14 -12.21
N SER A 89 15.88 -20.43 -11.98
CA SER A 89 14.59 -21.14 -12.04
C SER A 89 13.76 -20.94 -10.76
N ASP A 90 14.43 -20.82 -9.60
CA ASP A 90 13.74 -20.63 -8.34
C ASP A 90 13.22 -19.19 -8.17
N LEU A 91 12.00 -19.07 -7.62
CA LEU A 91 11.29 -17.82 -7.47
C LEU A 91 12.09 -16.80 -6.64
N ALA A 92 12.70 -17.25 -5.56
CA ALA A 92 13.42 -16.38 -4.62
C ALA A 92 14.62 -15.70 -5.27
N THR A 93 15.45 -16.43 -6.01
CA THR A 93 16.62 -15.87 -6.69
C THR A 93 16.21 -15.07 -7.93
N ARG A 94 15.28 -15.60 -8.72
CA ARG A 94 14.78 -14.94 -9.94
C ARG A 94 14.23 -13.55 -9.69
N HIS A 95 13.46 -13.38 -8.59
CA HIS A 95 12.83 -12.11 -8.21
C HIS A 95 13.51 -11.42 -7.02
N SER A 96 14.68 -11.92 -6.60
CA SER A 96 15.48 -11.36 -5.49
C SER A 96 14.69 -11.22 -4.19
N LEU A 97 13.93 -12.24 -3.83
CA LEU A 97 13.10 -12.28 -2.63
C LEU A 97 13.81 -12.96 -1.46
N PRO A 98 13.53 -12.58 -0.21
CA PRO A 98 13.81 -13.44 0.94
C PRO A 98 13.11 -14.78 0.80
N GLY A 99 13.74 -15.87 1.29
CA GLY A 99 13.16 -17.23 1.17
C GLY A 99 11.77 -17.34 1.80
N TRP A 100 11.54 -16.73 2.95
CA TRP A 100 10.23 -16.73 3.60
C TRP A 100 9.13 -16.07 2.74
N LEU A 101 9.48 -15.01 1.99
CA LEU A 101 8.51 -14.31 1.13
C LEU A 101 8.17 -15.15 -0.11
N SER A 102 9.17 -15.77 -0.76
CA SER A 102 8.89 -16.65 -1.90
C SER A 102 7.96 -17.80 -1.52
N THR A 103 8.18 -18.43 -0.35
CA THR A 103 7.29 -19.48 0.17
C THR A 103 5.86 -18.99 0.39
N ILE A 104 5.68 -17.77 0.92
CA ILE A 104 4.35 -17.18 1.06
C ILE A 104 3.71 -16.95 -0.32
N LEU A 105 4.42 -16.35 -1.28
CA LEU A 105 3.86 -16.07 -2.60
C LEU A 105 3.48 -17.36 -3.35
N GLU A 106 4.30 -18.41 -3.28
CA GLU A 106 4.00 -19.71 -3.86
C GLU A 106 2.75 -20.35 -3.25
N ARG A 107 2.61 -20.28 -1.94
CA ARG A 107 1.44 -20.80 -1.23
C ARG A 107 0.16 -20.02 -1.57
N GLU A 108 0.24 -18.68 -1.64
CA GLU A 108 -0.92 -17.83 -1.82
C GLU A 108 -1.38 -17.70 -3.28
N ALA A 109 -0.45 -17.73 -4.24
CA ALA A 109 -0.73 -17.49 -5.64
C ALA A 109 -0.50 -18.74 -6.55
N GLY A 110 0.08 -19.82 -6.02
CA GLY A 110 0.34 -21.04 -6.80
C GLY A 110 1.13 -20.74 -8.07
N ASP A 111 0.61 -21.20 -9.21
CA ASP A 111 1.25 -21.01 -10.52
C ASP A 111 1.42 -19.53 -10.94
N GLU A 112 0.67 -18.62 -10.35
CA GLU A 112 0.79 -17.18 -10.60
C GLU A 112 1.82 -16.47 -9.70
N ALA A 113 2.50 -17.19 -8.80
CA ALA A 113 3.52 -16.62 -7.91
C ALA A 113 4.62 -15.83 -8.66
N PRO A 114 5.11 -16.27 -9.84
CA PRO A 114 6.06 -15.46 -10.62
C PRO A 114 5.51 -14.11 -11.07
N LEU A 115 4.25 -14.07 -11.53
CA LEU A 115 3.59 -12.83 -11.95
C LEU A 115 3.37 -11.89 -10.76
N LEU A 116 2.98 -12.46 -9.62
CA LEU A 116 2.83 -11.68 -8.38
C LEU A 116 4.17 -11.11 -7.90
N ALA A 117 5.23 -11.93 -7.91
CA ALA A 117 6.57 -11.50 -7.52
C ALA A 117 7.10 -10.37 -8.44
N GLU A 118 6.85 -10.46 -9.74
CA GLU A 118 7.16 -9.41 -10.69
C GLU A 118 6.41 -8.11 -10.37
N ALA A 119 5.09 -8.19 -10.18
CA ALA A 119 4.26 -7.03 -9.85
C ALA A 119 4.67 -6.36 -8.53
N LEU A 120 5.17 -7.12 -7.54
CA LEU A 120 5.69 -6.59 -6.27
C LEU A 120 7.09 -5.98 -6.40
N ASN A 121 7.83 -6.26 -7.46
CA ASN A 121 9.14 -5.68 -7.76
C ASN A 121 9.06 -4.41 -8.60
N LEU A 122 7.95 -4.22 -9.31
CA LEU A 122 7.73 -3.01 -10.11
C LEU A 122 7.14 -1.90 -9.23
N PRO A 123 7.52 -0.64 -9.46
CA PRO A 123 6.86 0.49 -8.83
C PRO A 123 5.36 0.47 -9.13
N GLY A 124 4.54 0.53 -8.09
CA GLY A 124 3.09 0.61 -8.28
C GLY A 124 2.67 1.94 -8.91
N PRO A 125 1.57 1.95 -9.69
CA PRO A 125 0.98 3.19 -10.20
C PRO A 125 0.67 4.16 -9.06
N VAL A 126 0.70 5.45 -9.35
CA VAL A 126 0.28 6.47 -8.41
C VAL A 126 -1.20 6.76 -8.65
N PHE A 127 -2.01 6.53 -7.63
CA PHE A 127 -3.44 6.78 -7.68
C PHE A 127 -3.85 7.95 -6.80
N LEU A 128 -4.81 8.71 -7.29
CA LEU A 128 -5.46 9.80 -6.59
C LEU A 128 -6.94 9.45 -6.39
N ARG A 129 -7.50 9.91 -5.30
CA ARG A 129 -8.95 9.90 -5.07
C ARG A 129 -9.47 11.32 -5.06
N ALA A 130 -10.49 11.61 -5.87
CA ALA A 130 -11.22 12.87 -5.80
C ALA A 130 -11.96 12.99 -4.45
N ASN A 131 -11.91 14.16 -3.86
CA ASN A 131 -12.71 14.47 -2.68
C ASN A 131 -14.14 14.81 -3.12
N ARG A 132 -15.03 13.82 -3.14
CA ARG A 132 -16.43 13.99 -3.63
C ARG A 132 -17.25 15.04 -2.88
N ALA A 133 -16.80 15.45 -1.69
CA ALA A 133 -17.44 16.57 -0.98
C ALA A 133 -17.09 17.94 -1.59
N ARG A 134 -16.07 18.04 -2.46
CA ARG A 134 -15.56 19.28 -3.02
C ARG A 134 -15.50 19.30 -4.55
N THR A 135 -15.35 18.14 -5.18
CA THR A 135 -15.16 18.03 -6.63
C THR A 135 -15.62 16.67 -7.13
N SER A 136 -15.86 16.56 -8.43
CA SER A 136 -16.02 15.27 -9.11
C SER A 136 -14.67 14.79 -9.65
N ARG A 137 -14.59 13.48 -9.98
CA ARG A 137 -13.40 12.89 -10.62
C ARG A 137 -13.03 13.62 -11.91
N ASP A 138 -14.03 13.92 -12.77
CA ASP A 138 -13.79 14.52 -14.07
C ASP A 138 -13.38 16.00 -13.96
N ALA A 139 -14.00 16.75 -13.01
CA ALA A 139 -13.57 18.12 -12.69
C ALA A 139 -12.15 18.16 -12.12
N LEU A 140 -11.79 17.19 -11.26
CA LEU A 140 -10.42 17.06 -10.76
C LEU A 140 -9.44 16.74 -11.89
N ALA A 141 -9.76 15.83 -12.81
CA ALA A 141 -8.93 15.51 -13.96
C ALA A 141 -8.64 16.74 -14.83
N ALA A 142 -9.68 17.54 -15.12
CA ALA A 142 -9.54 18.80 -15.86
C ALA A 142 -8.64 19.81 -15.10
N ARG A 143 -8.81 19.93 -13.77
CA ARG A 143 -7.97 20.80 -12.94
C ARG A 143 -6.51 20.36 -12.96
N LEU A 144 -6.24 19.06 -12.80
CA LEU A 144 -4.89 18.49 -12.83
C LEU A 144 -4.23 18.69 -14.20
N ALA A 145 -4.98 18.53 -15.30
CA ALA A 145 -4.46 18.81 -16.65
C ALA A 145 -4.04 20.28 -16.80
N ALA A 146 -4.82 21.23 -16.25
CA ALA A 146 -4.44 22.64 -16.21
C ALA A 146 -3.19 22.93 -15.36
N GLU A 147 -2.90 22.06 -14.37
CA GLU A 147 -1.67 22.09 -13.55
C GLU A 147 -0.52 21.28 -14.18
N GLY A 148 -0.67 20.77 -15.42
CA GLY A 148 0.35 20.02 -16.15
C GLY A 148 0.46 18.55 -15.74
N ILE A 149 -0.53 17.99 -15.06
CA ILE A 149 -0.57 16.60 -14.62
C ILE A 149 -1.53 15.80 -15.47
N GLU A 150 -0.99 14.86 -16.23
CA GLU A 150 -1.78 13.93 -17.03
C GLU A 150 -2.30 12.79 -16.15
N THR A 151 -3.60 12.51 -16.26
CA THR A 151 -4.28 11.45 -15.50
C THR A 151 -5.26 10.70 -16.38
N ARG A 152 -5.63 9.47 -15.96
CA ARG A 152 -6.76 8.73 -16.52
C ARG A 152 -7.65 8.20 -15.40
N PRO A 153 -8.95 7.99 -15.64
CA PRO A 153 -9.84 7.31 -14.71
C PRO A 153 -9.31 5.92 -14.36
N THR A 154 -9.37 5.56 -13.07
CA THR A 154 -9.08 4.18 -12.65
C THR A 154 -10.16 3.22 -13.11
N ARG A 155 -9.82 1.92 -13.17
CA ARG A 155 -10.73 0.89 -13.69
C ARG A 155 -11.83 0.50 -12.73
N LEU A 156 -11.57 0.55 -11.45
CA LEU A 156 -12.39 -0.06 -10.40
C LEU A 156 -13.00 0.98 -9.46
N ALA A 157 -12.23 1.99 -9.06
CA ALA A 157 -12.69 3.00 -8.11
C ALA A 157 -13.40 4.17 -8.83
N PRO A 158 -14.64 4.55 -8.42
CA PRO A 158 -15.42 5.58 -9.09
C PRO A 158 -14.80 6.98 -9.00
N ASP A 159 -14.11 7.30 -7.90
CA ASP A 159 -13.46 8.58 -7.66
C ASP A 159 -11.95 8.56 -7.99
N GLY A 160 -11.47 7.44 -8.53
CA GLY A 160 -10.05 7.20 -8.74
C GLY A 160 -9.51 7.80 -10.05
N LEU A 161 -8.30 8.37 -9.97
CA LEU A 161 -7.48 8.78 -11.11
C LEU A 161 -6.10 8.12 -10.98
N GLU A 162 -5.57 7.62 -12.08
CA GLU A 162 -4.18 7.17 -12.20
C GLU A 162 -3.35 8.31 -12.80
N VAL A 163 -2.21 8.60 -12.17
CA VAL A 163 -1.26 9.63 -12.65
C VAL A 163 -0.37 9.02 -13.71
N LEU A 164 -0.34 9.63 -14.90
CA LEU A 164 0.48 9.21 -16.04
C LEU A 164 1.77 10.02 -16.16
N SER A 165 1.78 11.26 -15.64
CA SER A 165 2.97 12.12 -15.62
C SER A 165 4.10 11.50 -14.79
N PRO A 166 5.35 11.56 -15.23
CA PRO A 166 6.47 10.96 -14.53
C PRO A 166 6.76 11.71 -13.20
N ARG A 167 6.53 11.05 -12.08
CA ARG A 167 6.90 11.47 -10.69
C ARG A 167 6.62 12.96 -10.37
N PRO A 168 5.38 13.46 -10.54
CA PRO A 168 5.07 14.84 -10.22
C PRO A 168 5.14 15.06 -8.69
N ASN A 169 5.44 16.28 -8.28
CA ASN A 169 5.34 16.66 -6.86
C ASN A 169 3.89 16.94 -6.49
N LEU A 170 3.10 15.89 -6.29
CA LEU A 170 1.66 15.96 -6.01
C LEU A 170 1.32 16.81 -4.78
N LEU A 171 2.18 16.78 -3.75
CA LEU A 171 1.93 17.51 -2.51
C LEU A 171 2.07 19.02 -2.67
N ALA A 172 2.79 19.49 -3.70
CA ALA A 172 2.94 20.91 -4.01
C ALA A 172 1.83 21.45 -4.92
N LEU A 173 0.98 20.59 -5.48
CA LEU A 173 -0.08 21.03 -6.41
C LEU A 173 -1.14 21.88 -5.67
N PRO A 174 -1.63 22.95 -6.30
CA PRO A 174 -2.76 23.74 -5.77
C PRO A 174 -3.98 22.86 -5.46
N ALA A 175 -4.35 21.95 -6.36
CA ALA A 175 -5.46 21.03 -6.16
C ALA A 175 -5.31 20.16 -4.89
N PHE A 176 -4.08 19.75 -4.54
CA PHE A 176 -3.82 19.02 -3.29
C PHE A 176 -3.96 19.94 -2.07
N GLN A 177 -3.37 21.13 -2.12
CA GLN A 177 -3.43 22.11 -1.01
C GLN A 177 -4.87 22.58 -0.73
N GLU A 178 -5.70 22.70 -1.76
CA GLU A 178 -7.12 23.01 -1.68
C GLU A 178 -7.97 21.84 -1.17
N GLY A 179 -7.38 20.65 -0.96
CA GLY A 179 -8.07 19.46 -0.48
C GLY A 179 -9.04 18.83 -1.49
N LEU A 180 -8.80 19.03 -2.79
CA LEU A 180 -9.62 18.44 -3.85
C LEU A 180 -9.30 16.95 -4.08
N LEU A 181 -8.14 16.49 -3.62
CA LEU A 181 -7.69 15.11 -3.80
C LEU A 181 -6.92 14.55 -2.59
N GLU A 182 -6.88 13.23 -2.54
CA GLU A 182 -5.99 12.45 -1.68
C GLU A 182 -5.15 11.49 -2.52
N VAL A 183 -3.88 11.32 -2.15
CA VAL A 183 -3.05 10.23 -2.72
C VAL A 183 -3.46 8.95 -2.01
N GLN A 184 -4.09 8.03 -2.74
CA GLN A 184 -4.61 6.78 -2.18
C GLN A 184 -4.67 5.71 -3.28
N ASP A 185 -4.12 4.51 -2.98
CA ASP A 185 -4.19 3.37 -3.90
C ASP A 185 -5.63 3.02 -4.26
N GLU A 186 -5.86 2.58 -5.51
CA GLU A 186 -7.19 2.22 -6.00
C GLU A 186 -7.85 1.13 -5.15
N GLY A 187 -7.09 0.11 -4.74
CA GLY A 187 -7.60 -0.95 -3.86
C GLY A 187 -8.00 -0.42 -2.49
N SER A 188 -7.24 0.52 -1.91
CA SER A 188 -7.62 1.18 -0.66
C SER A 188 -8.90 2.01 -0.81
N GLN A 189 -9.15 2.62 -1.98
CA GLN A 189 -10.41 3.30 -2.29
C GLN A 189 -11.58 2.31 -2.31
N LEU A 190 -11.39 1.13 -2.92
CA LEU A 190 -12.40 0.06 -2.95
C LEU A 190 -12.74 -0.47 -1.56
N LEU A 191 -11.77 -0.54 -0.65
CA LEU A 191 -12.05 -0.88 0.75
C LEU A 191 -12.96 0.15 1.42
N GLY A 192 -12.74 1.45 1.15
CA GLY A 192 -13.62 2.53 1.62
C GLY A 192 -15.03 2.41 1.04
N GLU A 193 -15.16 2.10 -0.26
CA GLU A 193 -16.46 1.86 -0.91
C GLU A 193 -17.18 0.62 -0.33
N ALA A 194 -16.44 -0.45 0.03
CA ALA A 194 -16.99 -1.66 0.62
C ALA A 194 -17.70 -1.42 1.97
N VAL A 195 -17.37 -0.33 2.67
CA VAL A 195 -18.08 0.09 3.88
C VAL A 195 -19.54 0.43 3.55
N GLY A 196 -19.79 0.98 2.37
CA GLY A 196 -21.13 1.32 1.90
C GLY A 196 -21.78 2.41 2.74
N ALA A 197 -21.00 3.41 3.19
CA ALA A 197 -21.51 4.52 3.98
C ALA A 197 -22.46 5.39 3.15
N LEU A 198 -23.59 5.76 3.73
CA LEU A 198 -24.64 6.56 3.10
C LEU A 198 -24.74 7.96 3.72
N PRO A 199 -25.25 8.96 2.99
CA PRO A 199 -25.46 10.30 3.53
C PRO A 199 -26.27 10.28 4.84
N GLY A 200 -25.79 10.99 5.85
CA GLY A 200 -26.43 11.12 7.16
C GLY A 200 -26.12 9.99 8.15
N GLU A 201 -25.40 8.93 7.73
CA GLU A 201 -25.03 7.82 8.64
C GLU A 201 -23.90 8.20 9.61
N THR A 202 -23.86 7.48 10.74
CA THR A 202 -22.74 7.49 11.67
C THR A 202 -21.78 6.36 11.33
N VAL A 203 -20.50 6.68 11.14
CA VAL A 203 -19.44 5.73 10.80
C VAL A 203 -18.35 5.74 11.87
N LEU A 204 -17.88 4.57 12.24
CA LEU A 204 -16.72 4.38 13.12
C LEU A 204 -15.59 3.68 12.36
N ASP A 205 -14.41 4.32 12.32
CA ASP A 205 -13.16 3.76 11.81
C ASP A 205 -12.23 3.45 12.98
N LEU A 206 -12.09 2.16 13.33
CA LEU A 206 -11.39 1.70 14.54
C LEU A 206 -9.86 1.61 14.39
N CYS A 207 -9.35 1.65 13.16
CA CYS A 207 -7.91 1.60 12.87
C CYS A 207 -7.58 2.68 11.83
N ALA A 208 -7.94 3.91 12.11
CA ALA A 208 -8.00 5.01 11.15
C ALA A 208 -6.63 5.40 10.56
N GLY A 209 -5.55 5.12 11.28
CA GLY A 209 -4.21 5.50 10.87
C GLY A 209 -4.11 7.00 10.57
N ALA A 210 -3.56 7.34 9.40
CA ALA A 210 -3.46 8.73 8.94
C ALA A 210 -4.72 9.22 8.18
N GLY A 211 -5.83 8.47 8.21
CA GLY A 211 -7.14 8.93 7.77
C GLY A 211 -7.50 8.74 6.31
N GLY A 212 -6.77 7.93 5.55
CA GLY A 212 -7.06 7.74 4.12
C GLY A 212 -8.49 7.31 3.84
N LYS A 213 -8.95 6.25 4.49
CA LYS A 213 -10.34 5.74 4.41
C LYS A 213 -11.31 6.61 5.22
N THR A 214 -10.91 7.08 6.40
CA THR A 214 -11.70 8.00 7.24
C THR A 214 -12.20 9.21 6.45
N LEU A 215 -11.33 9.86 5.67
CA LEU A 215 -11.70 11.02 4.83
C LEU A 215 -12.64 10.64 3.68
N GLN A 216 -12.52 9.44 3.14
CA GLN A 216 -13.44 8.91 2.14
C GLN A 216 -14.84 8.72 2.74
N LEU A 217 -14.90 8.12 3.94
CA LEU A 217 -16.14 7.92 4.67
C LEU A 217 -16.79 9.24 5.05
N ALA A 218 -16.01 10.23 5.50
CA ALA A 218 -16.52 11.57 5.79
C ALA A 218 -17.14 12.24 4.55
N ALA A 219 -16.50 12.10 3.39
CA ALA A 219 -17.08 12.61 2.14
C ALA A 219 -18.34 11.85 1.72
N ALA A 220 -18.46 10.56 2.06
CA ALA A 220 -19.65 9.75 1.74
C ALA A 220 -20.85 10.09 2.61
N VAL A 221 -20.66 10.24 3.93
CA VAL A 221 -21.78 10.56 4.83
C VAL A 221 -22.23 12.02 4.74
N GLY A 222 -21.36 12.90 4.27
CA GLY A 222 -21.67 14.32 4.09
C GLY A 222 -21.90 15.06 5.42
N PRO A 223 -22.39 16.32 5.34
CA PRO A 223 -22.49 17.20 6.53
C PRO A 223 -23.57 16.77 7.53
N ALA A 224 -24.53 15.94 7.14
CA ALA A 224 -25.58 15.42 8.02
C ALA A 224 -25.16 14.14 8.76
N GLY A 225 -24.05 13.50 8.36
CA GLY A 225 -23.51 12.31 8.99
C GLY A 225 -22.41 12.63 10.01
N ALA A 226 -21.94 11.58 10.68
CA ALA A 226 -20.85 11.67 11.65
C ALA A 226 -19.78 10.59 11.39
N VAL A 227 -18.50 10.97 11.48
CA VAL A 227 -17.39 10.02 11.39
C VAL A 227 -16.55 10.11 12.67
N HIS A 228 -16.39 8.97 13.31
CA HIS A 228 -15.54 8.76 14.46
C HIS A 228 -14.32 7.94 14.06
N ALA A 229 -13.13 8.38 14.47
CA ALA A 229 -11.88 7.75 14.10
C ALA A 229 -11.05 7.42 15.34
N CYS A 230 -10.56 6.17 15.42
CA CYS A 230 -9.74 5.68 16.51
C CYS A 230 -8.43 5.08 15.97
N ASP A 231 -7.33 5.29 16.68
CA ASP A 231 -6.05 4.63 16.40
C ASP A 231 -5.16 4.73 17.65
N PRO A 232 -4.36 3.69 18.00
CA PRO A 232 -3.43 3.77 19.12
C PRO A 232 -2.22 4.68 18.87
N ASP A 233 -1.91 5.01 17.61
CA ASP A 233 -0.78 5.86 17.23
C ASP A 233 -1.20 7.34 17.13
N GLU A 234 -0.90 8.11 18.18
CA GLU A 234 -1.22 9.55 18.22
C GLU A 234 -0.52 10.34 17.09
N ALA A 235 0.66 9.91 16.64
CA ALA A 235 1.33 10.58 15.53
C ALA A 235 0.56 10.38 14.20
N ARG A 236 -0.10 9.22 14.04
CA ARG A 236 -1.01 8.98 12.91
C ARG A 236 -2.27 9.81 13.03
N LEU A 237 -2.86 9.87 14.22
CA LEU A 237 -4.06 10.71 14.47
C LEU A 237 -3.77 12.21 14.28
N CYS A 238 -2.58 12.67 14.63
CA CYS A 238 -2.17 14.04 14.35
C CYS A 238 -2.14 14.33 12.84
N ARG A 239 -1.61 13.41 12.04
CA ARG A 239 -1.65 13.50 10.57
C ARG A 239 -3.08 13.47 10.02
N LEU A 240 -3.95 12.64 10.61
CA LEU A 240 -5.37 12.59 10.24
C LEU A 240 -6.03 13.96 10.45
N ARG A 241 -5.83 14.60 11.61
CA ARG A 241 -6.39 15.94 11.89
C ARG A 241 -5.95 16.99 10.86
N ILE A 242 -4.66 17.00 10.50
CA ILE A 242 -4.13 17.91 9.47
C ILE A 242 -4.78 17.64 8.11
N ARG A 243 -4.90 16.38 7.72
CA ARG A 243 -5.52 16.00 6.45
C ARG A 243 -7.01 16.30 6.44
N ALA A 244 -7.71 16.06 7.54
CA ALA A 244 -9.13 16.36 7.67
C ALA A 244 -9.39 17.86 7.52
N ALA A 245 -8.59 18.70 8.17
CA ALA A 245 -8.67 20.16 8.04
C ALA A 245 -8.44 20.59 6.57
N ARG A 246 -7.41 20.07 5.89
CA ARG A 246 -7.15 20.36 4.48
C ARG A 246 -8.32 19.89 3.58
N ALA A 247 -8.83 18.69 3.79
CA ALA A 247 -9.95 18.13 3.03
C ALA A 247 -11.30 18.79 3.33
N GLY A 248 -11.40 19.57 4.40
CA GLY A 248 -12.66 20.15 4.92
C GLY A 248 -13.61 19.05 5.44
N ALA A 249 -13.06 17.96 5.95
CA ALA A 249 -13.82 16.85 6.49
C ALA A 249 -14.06 16.99 7.99
N ALA A 250 -15.31 16.86 8.41
CA ALA A 250 -15.68 16.80 9.83
C ALA A 250 -15.45 15.37 10.35
N VAL A 251 -14.43 15.19 11.21
CA VAL A 251 -14.08 13.91 11.82
C VAL A 251 -13.85 14.12 13.31
N THR A 252 -14.52 13.33 14.13
CA THR A 252 -14.26 13.27 15.58
C THR A 252 -13.17 12.24 15.84
N VAL A 253 -12.00 12.72 16.26
CA VAL A 253 -10.83 11.86 16.50
C VAL A 253 -10.75 11.51 17.97
N HIS A 254 -10.70 10.22 18.24
CA HIS A 254 -10.52 9.64 19.58
C HIS A 254 -9.09 9.07 19.73
N GLY A 255 -8.77 8.58 20.93
CA GLY A 255 -7.55 7.80 21.16
C GLY A 255 -7.66 6.35 20.66
N PRO A 256 -7.06 5.40 21.40
CA PRO A 256 -7.04 3.98 20.97
C PRO A 256 -8.40 3.28 20.99
N GLU A 257 -9.40 3.86 21.67
CA GLU A 257 -10.70 3.24 21.84
C GLU A 257 -11.84 4.19 21.46
N ALA A 258 -12.89 3.59 20.93
CA ALA A 258 -14.14 4.32 20.68
C ALA A 258 -14.85 4.65 22.01
N PRO A 259 -15.62 5.75 22.07
CA PRO A 259 -16.38 6.10 23.26
C PRO A 259 -17.35 4.99 23.65
N PRO A 260 -17.48 4.66 24.95
CA PRO A 260 -18.47 3.73 25.42
C PRO A 260 -19.89 4.13 24.97
N GLY A 261 -20.67 3.14 24.49
CA GLY A 261 -22.05 3.37 24.06
C GLY A 261 -22.19 3.98 22.66
N LEU A 262 -21.11 4.30 21.95
CA LEU A 262 -21.19 4.70 20.56
C LEU A 262 -21.69 3.54 19.72
N LEU A 263 -22.85 3.72 19.07
CA LEU A 263 -23.39 2.80 18.08
C LEU A 263 -23.37 3.47 16.71
N ALA A 264 -22.76 2.80 15.74
CA ALA A 264 -22.60 3.29 14.38
C ALA A 264 -23.40 2.45 13.38
N ASP A 265 -23.83 3.09 12.28
CA ASP A 265 -24.44 2.45 11.12
C ASP A 265 -23.43 1.57 10.39
N ARG A 266 -22.18 2.06 10.32
CA ARG A 266 -21.06 1.39 9.67
C ARG A 266 -19.85 1.40 10.60
N VAL A 267 -19.21 0.26 10.72
CA VAL A 267 -17.94 0.13 11.44
C VAL A 267 -16.90 -0.46 10.51
N LEU A 268 -15.77 0.23 10.37
CA LEU A 268 -14.60 -0.24 9.61
C LEU A 268 -13.51 -0.69 10.59
N VAL A 269 -12.95 -1.85 10.33
CA VAL A 269 -11.72 -2.38 10.93
C VAL A 269 -10.69 -2.59 9.82
N ASP A 270 -9.96 -1.53 9.45
CA ASP A 270 -8.78 -1.62 8.58
C ASP A 270 -7.58 -2.09 9.42
N ALA A 271 -7.53 -3.38 9.66
CA ALA A 271 -6.75 -3.98 10.74
C ALA A 271 -5.23 -3.87 10.51
N PRO A 272 -4.45 -3.72 11.60
CA PRO A 272 -2.99 -3.87 11.49
C PRO A 272 -2.67 -5.26 10.95
N CYS A 273 -1.80 -5.33 9.94
CA CYS A 273 -1.48 -6.56 9.21
C CYS A 273 -0.01 -6.58 8.78
N SER A 274 0.42 -7.67 8.14
CA SER A 274 1.79 -7.82 7.64
C SER A 274 2.15 -6.92 6.44
N GLU A 275 1.19 -6.19 5.86
CA GLU A 275 1.37 -5.22 4.75
C GLU A 275 1.99 -5.81 3.46
N LEU A 276 1.97 -7.15 3.29
CA LEU A 276 2.62 -7.80 2.15
C LEU A 276 1.99 -7.46 0.80
N GLY A 277 0.75 -6.98 0.79
CA GLY A 277 0.07 -6.53 -0.42
C GLY A 277 0.58 -5.20 -0.96
N THR A 278 1.25 -4.40 -0.11
CA THR A 278 1.75 -3.05 -0.43
C THR A 278 3.28 -2.99 -0.57
N LEU A 279 3.96 -4.13 -0.60
CA LEU A 279 5.43 -4.21 -0.65
C LEU A 279 6.06 -3.42 -1.80
N ARG A 280 5.36 -3.24 -2.91
CA ARG A 280 5.86 -2.43 -4.04
C ARG A 280 5.95 -0.93 -3.71
N ARG A 281 5.32 -0.45 -2.62
CA ARG A 281 5.41 0.93 -2.13
C ARG A 281 6.66 1.19 -1.29
N GLY A 282 7.16 0.13 -0.63
CA GLY A 282 8.39 0.15 0.17
C GLY A 282 9.10 -1.20 0.05
N PRO A 283 9.67 -1.53 -1.11
CA PRO A 283 10.16 -2.89 -1.38
C PRO A 283 11.35 -3.33 -0.51
N ASP A 284 12.06 -2.40 0.12
CA ASP A 284 13.10 -2.68 1.11
C ASP A 284 12.52 -3.22 2.43
N LEU A 285 11.23 -3.04 2.68
CA LEU A 285 10.56 -3.57 3.87
C LEU A 285 10.71 -5.09 3.98
N ARG A 286 10.68 -5.81 2.85
CA ARG A 286 10.87 -7.27 2.78
C ARG A 286 12.18 -7.77 3.40
N PHE A 287 13.20 -6.94 3.45
CA PHE A 287 14.50 -7.27 4.05
C PHE A 287 14.62 -6.89 5.53
N ARG A 288 13.63 -6.17 6.08
CA ARG A 288 13.59 -5.68 7.47
C ARG A 288 12.53 -6.36 8.32
N ILE A 289 11.54 -6.98 7.69
CA ILE A 289 10.48 -7.72 8.39
C ILE A 289 11.09 -8.99 8.99
N ASP A 290 10.77 -9.23 10.26
CA ASP A 290 10.88 -10.55 10.88
C ASP A 290 9.58 -11.31 10.67
N PRO A 291 9.55 -12.38 9.85
CA PRO A 291 8.33 -13.13 9.58
C PRO A 291 7.73 -13.81 10.82
N ALA A 292 8.52 -14.01 11.89
CA ALA A 292 8.01 -14.55 13.16
C ALA A 292 6.96 -13.62 13.79
N SER A 293 7.06 -12.29 13.54
CA SER A 293 6.09 -11.30 14.03
C SER A 293 4.68 -11.52 13.48
N PHE A 294 4.54 -12.21 12.34
CA PHE A 294 3.23 -12.47 11.72
C PHE A 294 2.34 -13.43 12.51
N ALA A 295 2.92 -14.27 13.36
CA ALA A 295 2.16 -15.30 14.10
C ALA A 295 1.12 -14.71 15.06
N ALA A 296 1.33 -13.51 15.58
CA ALA A 296 0.42 -12.84 16.49
C ALA A 296 -0.72 -12.08 15.78
N LEU A 297 -0.54 -11.71 14.50
CA LEU A 297 -1.46 -10.83 13.77
C LEU A 297 -2.89 -11.38 13.66
N PRO A 298 -3.14 -12.64 13.28
CA PRO A 298 -4.51 -13.14 13.15
C PRO A 298 -5.30 -13.07 14.46
N ARG A 299 -4.66 -13.36 15.59
CA ARG A 299 -5.30 -13.26 16.92
C ARG A 299 -5.63 -11.81 17.28
N LEU A 300 -4.71 -10.89 17.02
CA LEU A 300 -4.93 -9.45 17.23
C LEU A 300 -6.08 -8.94 16.36
N GLN A 301 -6.07 -9.27 15.08
CA GLN A 301 -7.10 -8.88 14.12
C GLN A 301 -8.48 -9.37 14.53
N LEU A 302 -8.61 -10.65 14.92
CA LEU A 302 -9.85 -11.23 15.41
C LEU A 302 -10.31 -10.52 16.69
N SER A 303 -9.42 -10.21 17.63
CA SER A 303 -9.77 -9.50 18.85
C SER A 303 -10.28 -8.08 18.61
N ILE A 304 -9.70 -7.36 17.63
CA ILE A 304 -10.18 -6.03 17.22
C ILE A 304 -11.56 -6.15 16.60
N LEU A 305 -11.76 -7.14 15.72
CA LEU A 305 -13.02 -7.38 15.04
C LEU A 305 -14.14 -7.74 16.04
N GLU A 306 -13.85 -8.58 17.06
CA GLU A 306 -14.78 -8.91 18.14
C GLU A 306 -15.16 -7.66 18.95
N ARG A 307 -14.20 -6.81 19.32
CA ARG A 307 -14.50 -5.55 20.02
C ARG A 307 -15.36 -4.61 19.18
N ALA A 308 -15.11 -4.55 17.87
CA ALA A 308 -15.86 -3.72 16.93
C ALA A 308 -17.37 -4.03 16.94
N THR A 309 -17.76 -5.28 17.23
CA THR A 309 -19.17 -5.69 17.24
C THR A 309 -20.02 -4.92 18.24
N GLY A 310 -19.44 -4.48 19.37
CA GLY A 310 -20.13 -3.68 20.39
C GLY A 310 -20.55 -2.29 19.90
N HIS A 311 -19.95 -1.83 18.81
CA HIS A 311 -20.21 -0.53 18.21
C HIS A 311 -21.11 -0.57 16.96
N VAL A 312 -21.47 -1.75 16.47
CA VAL A 312 -22.39 -1.90 15.33
C VAL A 312 -23.81 -1.88 15.84
N ARG A 313 -24.67 -0.97 15.38
CA ARG A 313 -26.10 -1.00 15.72
C ARG A 313 -26.78 -2.25 15.14
N PRO A 314 -27.94 -2.69 15.68
CA PRO A 314 -28.78 -3.67 15.00
C PRO A 314 -29.10 -3.22 13.56
N GLY A 315 -28.96 -4.12 12.58
CA GLY A 315 -29.06 -3.80 11.16
C GLY A 315 -27.86 -3.05 10.58
N GLY A 316 -26.87 -2.67 11.39
CA GLY A 316 -25.66 -2.00 10.96
C GLY A 316 -24.67 -2.94 10.28
N ARG A 317 -23.65 -2.36 9.61
CA ARG A 317 -22.65 -3.10 8.82
C ARG A 317 -21.27 -3.01 9.46
N LEU A 318 -20.59 -4.15 9.58
CA LEU A 318 -19.20 -4.29 9.98
C LEU A 318 -18.36 -4.68 8.76
N VAL A 319 -17.25 -3.99 8.55
CA VAL A 319 -16.30 -4.30 7.48
C VAL A 319 -14.92 -4.52 8.08
N TYR A 320 -14.34 -5.65 7.77
CA TYR A 320 -12.96 -6.01 8.05
C TYR A 320 -12.14 -5.84 6.78
N ALA A 321 -10.97 -5.24 6.90
CA ALA A 321 -10.07 -5.02 5.78
C ALA A 321 -8.61 -5.18 6.18
N THR A 322 -7.76 -5.57 5.23
CA THR A 322 -6.30 -5.64 5.37
C THR A 322 -5.61 -5.27 4.05
N CYS A 323 -4.33 -4.90 4.13
CA CYS A 323 -3.44 -4.73 2.98
C CYS A 323 -2.39 -5.86 2.89
N THR A 324 -2.78 -7.09 3.20
CA THR A 324 -1.91 -8.26 3.11
C THR A 324 -2.41 -9.29 2.10
N LEU A 325 -1.50 -10.18 1.68
CA LEU A 325 -1.79 -11.28 0.78
C LEU A 325 -2.09 -12.60 1.53
N ARG A 326 -1.81 -12.66 2.84
CA ARG A 326 -1.85 -13.88 3.63
C ARG A 326 -3.28 -14.31 3.99
N ARG A 327 -3.63 -15.56 3.68
CA ARG A 327 -4.93 -16.16 4.04
C ARG A 327 -5.16 -16.20 5.54
N GLU A 328 -4.11 -16.42 6.32
CA GLU A 328 -4.18 -16.47 7.79
C GLU A 328 -4.66 -15.15 8.38
N GLU A 329 -4.40 -14.01 7.72
CA GLU A 329 -4.82 -12.68 8.14
C GLU A 329 -6.11 -12.21 7.44
N ASN A 330 -6.58 -12.93 6.44
CA ASN A 330 -7.71 -12.59 5.58
C ASN A 330 -8.88 -13.54 5.80
N GLU A 331 -9.00 -14.55 4.96
CA GLU A 331 -10.13 -15.49 4.97
C GLU A 331 -10.25 -16.25 6.29
N GLU A 332 -9.13 -16.66 6.90
CA GLU A 332 -9.16 -17.44 8.14
C GLU A 332 -9.64 -16.60 9.33
N VAL A 333 -9.26 -15.32 9.42
CA VAL A 333 -9.79 -14.39 10.42
C VAL A 333 -11.29 -14.16 10.19
N ALA A 334 -11.70 -13.94 8.93
CA ALA A 334 -13.11 -13.73 8.60
C ALA A 334 -13.98 -14.93 8.92
N LEU A 335 -13.54 -16.15 8.62
CA LEU A 335 -14.23 -17.39 8.94
C LEU A 335 -14.30 -17.66 10.45
N ALA A 336 -13.18 -17.45 11.16
CA ALA A 336 -13.14 -17.57 12.61
C ALA A 336 -14.08 -16.57 13.33
N PHE A 337 -14.25 -15.38 12.77
CA PHE A 337 -15.24 -14.41 13.25
C PHE A 337 -16.67 -14.93 13.07
N GLU A 338 -17.01 -15.49 11.90
CA GLU A 338 -18.33 -16.03 11.59
C GLU A 338 -18.72 -17.19 12.53
N GLU A 339 -17.77 -18.06 12.84
CA GLU A 339 -17.98 -19.16 13.80
C GLU A 339 -18.31 -18.67 15.20
N ARG A 340 -17.80 -17.51 15.62
CA ARG A 340 -17.99 -16.95 16.97
C ARG A 340 -19.17 -16.00 17.06
N ARG A 341 -19.63 -15.44 15.96
CA ARG A 341 -20.62 -14.35 15.94
C ARG A 341 -21.81 -14.68 15.06
N ALA A 342 -22.67 -15.57 15.59
CA ALA A 342 -23.92 -15.95 14.93
C ALA A 342 -24.91 -14.79 14.76
N ASP A 343 -24.72 -13.69 15.50
CA ASP A 343 -25.50 -12.46 15.37
C ASP A 343 -25.08 -11.58 14.19
N PHE A 344 -24.04 -11.97 13.43
CA PHE A 344 -23.60 -11.31 12.19
C PHE A 344 -23.79 -12.27 11.00
N THR A 345 -24.30 -11.74 9.90
CA THR A 345 -24.48 -12.47 8.64
C THR A 345 -23.62 -11.85 7.56
N ARG A 346 -22.80 -12.66 6.86
CA ARG A 346 -21.94 -12.17 5.78
C ARG A 346 -22.75 -11.48 4.68
N SER A 347 -22.26 -10.34 4.22
CA SER A 347 -22.88 -9.51 3.19
C SER A 347 -22.06 -9.57 1.90
N GLY A 348 -22.35 -10.55 1.05
CA GLY A 348 -21.65 -10.76 -0.22
C GLY A 348 -20.40 -11.64 -0.13
N SER A 349 -19.64 -11.70 -1.22
CA SER A 349 -18.36 -12.41 -1.29
C SER A 349 -17.23 -11.58 -0.71
N PHE A 350 -16.12 -12.24 -0.38
CA PHE A 350 -14.88 -11.55 -0.04
C PHE A 350 -14.37 -10.72 -1.23
N LEU A 351 -13.94 -9.50 -0.96
CA LEU A 351 -13.16 -8.72 -1.91
C LEU A 351 -11.69 -9.11 -1.74
N ARG A 352 -11.04 -9.56 -2.82
CA ARG A 352 -9.62 -9.85 -2.83
C ARG A 352 -8.96 -9.22 -4.06
N LEU A 353 -7.99 -8.36 -3.83
CA LEU A 353 -7.24 -7.68 -4.86
C LEU A 353 -5.79 -8.19 -4.90
N TRP A 354 -5.30 -8.42 -6.11
CA TRP A 354 -3.97 -8.91 -6.37
C TRP A 354 -3.21 -7.95 -7.29
N PRO A 355 -1.98 -7.55 -6.97
CA PRO A 355 -1.23 -6.59 -7.78
C PRO A 355 -1.10 -6.98 -9.26
N HIS A 356 -0.82 -8.25 -9.55
CA HIS A 356 -0.64 -8.75 -10.91
C HIS A 356 -1.94 -8.89 -11.72
N ARG A 357 -3.09 -9.01 -11.05
CA ARG A 357 -4.41 -9.16 -11.72
C ARG A 357 -5.16 -7.84 -11.88
N HIS A 358 -5.04 -6.97 -10.88
CA HIS A 358 -5.89 -5.77 -10.77
C HIS A 358 -5.12 -4.47 -11.01
N GLY A 359 -3.77 -4.48 -10.96
CA GLY A 359 -2.95 -3.28 -11.07
C GLY A 359 -2.88 -2.45 -9.78
N ALA A 360 -3.87 -2.56 -8.89
CA ALA A 360 -3.86 -1.98 -7.55
C ALA A 360 -2.94 -2.75 -6.59
N ASP A 361 -2.69 -2.24 -5.39
CA ASP A 361 -2.00 -3.01 -4.35
C ASP A 361 -2.85 -4.22 -3.89
N GLY A 362 -2.25 -5.13 -3.13
CA GLY A 362 -2.95 -6.30 -2.61
C GLY A 362 -3.80 -5.95 -1.39
N PHE A 363 -5.09 -6.26 -1.46
CA PHE A 363 -6.05 -5.98 -0.38
C PHE A 363 -7.06 -7.11 -0.21
N PHE A 364 -7.64 -7.13 0.98
CA PHE A 364 -8.77 -8.01 1.31
C PHE A 364 -9.84 -7.23 2.05
N ALA A 365 -11.13 -7.59 1.84
CA ALA A 365 -12.21 -7.17 2.70
C ALA A 365 -13.30 -8.23 2.83
N ALA A 366 -13.91 -8.27 4.02
CA ALA A 366 -15.10 -9.01 4.34
C ALA A 366 -16.11 -8.09 5.03
N ALA A 367 -17.38 -8.29 4.78
CA ALA A 367 -18.44 -7.46 5.36
C ALA A 367 -19.57 -8.31 5.93
N TRP A 368 -20.14 -7.85 7.03
CA TRP A 368 -21.27 -8.48 7.69
C TRP A 368 -22.33 -7.46 8.10
N THR A 369 -23.57 -7.90 8.15
CA THR A 369 -24.68 -7.15 8.73
C THR A 369 -25.04 -7.75 10.09
N ARG A 370 -25.13 -6.92 11.13
CA ARG A 370 -25.63 -7.33 12.43
C ARG A 370 -27.13 -7.60 12.33
N ARG A 371 -27.58 -8.76 12.84
CA ARG A 371 -29.01 -9.07 12.90
C ARG A 371 -29.74 -8.06 13.80
N ALA A 372 -31.03 -7.81 13.48
CA ALA A 372 -31.88 -6.89 14.24
C ALA A 372 -32.22 -7.43 15.63
#